data_af8f9c3df03d3426d07df9325c4f989a
#
_entry.id   af8f9c3df03d3426d07df9325c4f989a
#
_cell.length_a   1.000
_cell.length_b   1.000
_cell.length_c   1.000
_cell.angle_alpha   90.00
_cell.angle_beta   90.00
_cell.angle_gamma   90.00
#
_symmetry.space_group_name_H-M   'P 1'
#
loop_
_entity.id
_entity.type
_entity.pdbx_description
1 polymer ?
#
loop_
_entity_poly.entity_id
_entity_poly.type
_entity_poly.pdbx_seq_one_letter_code
_entity_poly.pdbx_strand_id
1 'polypeptide(L)'
;MRDTMQLVPMVVEQSGRGERSFDIYSRLLRERIIFLSGEVNDAVSALVCAQLLFLEAENPGKPIHLYINSPGGVITSGLAMYDTMQFIKSPVHTLCMGTARSMGSFLLMAGEPGHRAALANASLHVHQPLGGFQGQASDMLIHAEEMQRTKQRIIRCLLYTSDAADEEDSV
;
A
#
# COMPACT_ATOMS: atom_id res chain seq x y z
N MET A 1 -17.68 -20.85 -13.91
CA MET A 1 -17.85 -19.48 -13.39
C MET A 1 -17.48 -18.53 -14.50
N ARG A 2 -18.39 -17.70 -14.99
CA ARG A 2 -18.05 -16.69 -16.01
C ARG A 2 -17.33 -15.56 -15.27
N ASP A 3 -16.06 -15.34 -15.59
CA ASP A 3 -15.35 -14.10 -15.21
C ASP A 3 -16.17 -12.94 -15.77
N THR A 4 -16.86 -12.23 -14.90
CA THR A 4 -17.40 -10.92 -15.24
C THR A 4 -16.17 -9.99 -15.33
N MET A 5 -15.58 -9.89 -16.53
CA MET A 5 -14.65 -8.80 -16.82
C MET A 5 -15.37 -7.49 -16.49
N GLN A 6 -15.03 -6.89 -15.38
CA GLN A 6 -15.48 -5.54 -15.08
C GLN A 6 -14.93 -4.63 -16.18
N LEU A 7 -15.82 -4.12 -17.02
CA LEU A 7 -15.45 -3.13 -18.02
C LEU A 7 -14.95 -1.88 -17.29
N VAL A 8 -13.66 -1.60 -17.43
CA VAL A 8 -13.07 -0.36 -16.91
C VAL A 8 -13.58 0.79 -17.79
N PRO A 9 -14.26 1.79 -17.23
CA PRO A 9 -14.79 2.92 -18.02
C PRO A 9 -13.67 3.71 -18.69
N MET A 10 -13.95 4.18 -19.90
CA MET A 10 -13.07 5.07 -20.64
C MET A 10 -13.52 6.51 -20.47
N VAL A 11 -12.57 7.42 -20.28
CA VAL A 11 -12.77 8.87 -20.20
C VAL A 11 -12.15 9.51 -21.44
N VAL A 12 -12.93 10.32 -22.16
CA VAL A 12 -12.43 11.07 -23.33
C VAL A 12 -12.20 12.51 -22.92
N GLU A 13 -10.97 13.00 -23.09
CA GLU A 13 -10.61 14.40 -22.91
C GLU A 13 -10.43 15.08 -24.26
N GLN A 14 -11.07 16.22 -24.43
CA GLN A 14 -10.84 17.09 -25.57
C GLN A 14 -9.76 18.13 -25.22
N SER A 15 -8.74 18.21 -26.04
CA SER A 15 -7.69 19.24 -25.94
C SER A 15 -7.55 19.96 -27.27
N GLY A 16 -6.90 21.11 -27.27
CA GLY A 16 -6.59 21.84 -28.51
C GLY A 16 -5.72 21.05 -29.53
N ARG A 17 -5.24 19.85 -29.15
CA ARG A 17 -4.47 18.93 -30.00
C ARG A 17 -5.25 17.67 -30.41
N GLY A 18 -6.56 17.61 -30.12
CA GLY A 18 -7.43 16.48 -30.43
C GLY A 18 -7.98 15.75 -29.20
N GLU A 19 -8.72 14.68 -29.46
CA GLU A 19 -9.29 13.81 -28.42
C GLU A 19 -8.27 12.78 -27.95
N ARG A 20 -8.20 12.54 -26.62
CA ARG A 20 -7.44 11.46 -26.01
C ARG A 20 -8.35 10.64 -25.12
N SER A 21 -8.29 9.33 -25.26
CA SER A 21 -9.04 8.36 -24.44
C SER A 21 -8.10 7.73 -23.41
N PHE A 22 -8.56 7.68 -22.15
CA PHE A 22 -7.86 7.04 -21.04
C PHE A 22 -8.85 6.12 -20.34
N ASP A 23 -8.40 4.99 -19.81
CA ASP A 23 -9.17 4.31 -18.79
C ASP A 23 -9.21 5.15 -17.50
N ILE A 24 -10.22 4.92 -16.64
CA ILE A 24 -10.44 5.74 -15.45
C ILE A 24 -9.24 5.73 -14.49
N TYR A 25 -8.55 4.58 -14.33
CA TYR A 25 -7.39 4.50 -13.44
C TYR A 25 -6.20 5.26 -14.01
N SER A 26 -5.92 5.14 -15.30
CA SER A 26 -4.89 5.94 -15.99
C SER A 26 -5.17 7.43 -15.90
N ARG A 27 -6.46 7.82 -15.99
CA ARG A 27 -6.84 9.22 -15.82
C ARG A 27 -6.61 9.72 -14.40
N LEU A 28 -6.96 8.93 -13.39
CA LEU A 28 -6.75 9.27 -11.98
C LEU A 28 -5.26 9.26 -11.61
N LEU A 29 -4.45 8.39 -12.22
CA LEU A 29 -3.01 8.39 -12.02
C LEU A 29 -2.36 9.72 -12.41
N ARG A 30 -2.87 10.41 -13.43
CA ARG A 30 -2.43 11.78 -13.80
C ARG A 30 -2.70 12.81 -12.71
N GLU A 31 -3.71 12.57 -11.86
CA GLU A 31 -3.97 13.36 -10.65
C GLU A 31 -3.16 12.85 -9.44
N ARG A 32 -2.19 11.95 -9.68
CA ARG A 32 -1.32 11.35 -8.67
C ARG A 32 -2.06 10.45 -7.67
N ILE A 33 -3.16 9.83 -8.11
CA ILE A 33 -3.98 8.92 -7.32
C ILE A 33 -3.70 7.48 -7.76
N ILE A 34 -3.29 6.65 -6.81
CA ILE A 34 -3.06 5.21 -6.96
C ILE A 34 -4.11 4.46 -6.13
N PHE A 35 -4.63 3.36 -6.66
CA PHE A 35 -5.56 2.49 -5.95
C PHE A 35 -4.87 1.17 -5.56
N LEU A 36 -4.91 0.86 -4.27
CA LEU A 36 -4.62 -0.47 -3.74
C LEU A 36 -5.94 -1.15 -3.41
N SER A 37 -6.47 -1.93 -4.35
CA SER A 37 -7.74 -2.63 -4.23
C SER A 37 -7.55 -4.14 -4.26
N GLY A 38 -8.20 -4.86 -3.34
CA GLY A 38 -8.11 -6.31 -3.24
C GLY A 38 -6.89 -6.81 -2.47
N GLU A 39 -6.52 -8.07 -2.73
CA GLU A 39 -5.45 -8.76 -1.99
C GLU A 39 -4.06 -8.23 -2.38
N VAL A 40 -3.20 -8.05 -1.38
CA VAL A 40 -1.78 -7.72 -1.55
C VAL A 40 -1.02 -8.97 -2.00
N ASN A 41 -0.55 -8.96 -3.24
CA ASN A 41 0.26 -10.00 -3.85
C ASN A 41 1.37 -9.38 -4.72
N ASP A 42 2.22 -10.23 -5.31
CA ASP A 42 3.38 -9.75 -6.08
C ASP A 42 3.00 -8.91 -7.29
N ALA A 43 1.93 -9.27 -8.01
CA ALA A 43 1.47 -8.53 -9.18
C ALA A 43 0.95 -7.13 -8.81
N VAL A 44 0.13 -7.04 -7.76
CA VAL A 44 -0.38 -5.76 -7.22
C VAL A 44 0.77 -4.91 -6.70
N SER A 45 1.70 -5.52 -5.96
CA SER A 45 2.88 -4.84 -5.43
C SER A 45 3.74 -4.24 -6.55
N ALA A 46 4.08 -5.03 -7.56
CA ALA A 46 4.86 -4.56 -8.71
C ALA A 46 4.18 -3.37 -9.41
N LEU A 47 2.87 -3.42 -9.59
CA LEU A 47 2.10 -2.35 -10.22
C LEU A 47 2.09 -1.07 -9.38
N VAL A 48 1.85 -1.17 -8.07
CA VAL A 48 1.85 0.00 -7.16
C VAL A 48 3.24 0.62 -7.09
N CYS A 49 4.30 -0.19 -6.93
CA CYS A 49 5.67 0.30 -6.91
C CYS A 49 6.03 1.02 -8.22
N ALA A 50 5.67 0.46 -9.38
CA ALA A 50 5.90 1.10 -10.67
C ALA A 50 5.19 2.46 -10.79
N GLN A 51 3.95 2.57 -10.33
CA GLN A 51 3.19 3.82 -10.31
C GLN A 51 3.82 4.86 -9.37
N LEU A 52 4.27 4.45 -8.18
CA LEU A 52 4.97 5.33 -7.24
C LEU A 52 6.25 5.90 -7.86
N LEU A 53 7.08 5.05 -8.45
CA LEU A 53 8.32 5.46 -9.12
C LEU A 53 8.07 6.34 -10.35
N PHE A 54 7.04 6.04 -11.12
CA PHE A 54 6.64 6.86 -12.27
C PHE A 54 6.24 8.27 -11.83
N LEU A 55 5.39 8.39 -10.81
CA LEU A 55 4.94 9.68 -10.29
C LEU A 55 6.07 10.46 -9.62
N GLU A 56 6.99 9.79 -8.93
CA GLU A 56 8.21 10.42 -8.41
C GLU A 56 9.06 11.00 -9.54
N ALA A 57 9.27 10.25 -10.64
CA ALA A 57 10.06 10.69 -11.77
C ALA A 57 9.43 11.89 -12.51
N GLU A 58 8.09 11.94 -12.60
CA GLU A 58 7.39 13.07 -13.24
C GLU A 58 7.52 14.39 -12.45
N ASN A 59 7.32 14.33 -11.13
CA ASN A 59 7.33 15.50 -10.25
C ASN A 59 7.84 15.11 -8.86
N PRO A 60 9.15 15.08 -8.65
CA PRO A 60 9.73 14.73 -7.35
C PRO A 60 9.24 15.65 -6.22
N GLY A 61 8.90 15.07 -5.08
CA GLY A 61 8.47 15.79 -3.89
C GLY A 61 7.01 16.28 -3.91
N LYS A 62 6.28 16.12 -5.02
CA LYS A 62 4.85 16.41 -5.05
C LYS A 62 4.06 15.25 -4.42
N PRO A 63 3.06 15.51 -3.55
CA PRO A 63 2.29 14.45 -2.89
C PRO A 63 1.69 13.43 -3.85
N ILE A 64 1.69 12.16 -3.43
CA ILE A 64 1.03 11.03 -4.10
C ILE A 64 -0.08 10.54 -3.17
N HIS A 65 -1.25 10.23 -3.71
CA HIS A 65 -2.41 9.75 -2.96
C HIS A 65 -2.60 8.25 -3.18
N LEU A 66 -2.47 7.46 -2.11
CA LEU A 66 -2.71 6.02 -2.13
C LEU A 66 -4.05 5.70 -1.46
N TYR A 67 -5.03 5.29 -2.26
CA TYR A 67 -6.37 4.93 -1.81
C TYR A 67 -6.45 3.42 -1.60
N ILE A 68 -6.80 3.01 -0.38
CA ILE A 68 -6.69 1.62 0.08
C ILE A 68 -8.07 1.04 0.35
N ASN A 69 -8.37 -0.09 -0.31
CA ASN A 69 -9.48 -0.98 -0.02
C ASN A 69 -9.00 -2.43 -0.13
N SER A 70 -8.34 -2.94 0.92
CA SER A 70 -7.60 -4.19 0.88
C SER A 70 -7.80 -5.02 2.15
N PRO A 71 -8.02 -6.35 2.02
CA PRO A 71 -8.01 -7.27 3.15
C PRO A 71 -6.58 -7.58 3.66
N GLY A 72 -5.54 -7.06 3.01
CA GLY A 72 -4.15 -7.43 3.24
C GLY A 72 -3.69 -8.54 2.30
N GLY A 73 -2.67 -9.29 2.70
CA GLY A 73 -2.12 -10.40 1.91
C GLY A 73 -0.64 -10.66 2.21
N VAL A 74 0.16 -10.88 1.17
CA VAL A 74 1.55 -11.32 1.27
C VAL A 74 2.44 -10.24 1.89
N ILE A 75 3.14 -10.60 2.97
CA ILE A 75 3.96 -9.66 3.75
C ILE A 75 5.11 -9.09 2.91
N THR A 76 5.84 -9.93 2.18
CA THR A 76 6.98 -9.48 1.35
C THR A 76 6.56 -8.51 0.26
N SER A 77 5.40 -8.74 -0.35
CA SER A 77 4.81 -7.83 -1.35
C SER A 77 4.41 -6.49 -0.73
N GLY A 78 3.86 -6.52 0.49
CA GLY A 78 3.54 -5.31 1.25
C GLY A 78 4.78 -4.52 1.68
N LEU A 79 5.84 -5.20 2.12
CA LEU A 79 7.10 -4.57 2.47
C LEU A 79 7.78 -3.92 1.25
N ALA A 80 7.70 -4.52 0.06
CA ALA A 80 8.21 -3.90 -1.16
C ALA A 80 7.52 -2.56 -1.48
N MET A 81 6.20 -2.48 -1.29
CA MET A 81 5.47 -1.21 -1.41
C MET A 81 5.89 -0.21 -0.34
N TYR A 82 6.00 -0.65 0.92
CA TYR A 82 6.48 0.18 2.02
C TYR A 82 7.86 0.77 1.73
N ASP A 83 8.82 -0.08 1.38
CA ASP A 83 10.20 0.37 1.09
C ASP A 83 10.21 1.36 -0.09
N THR A 84 9.36 1.17 -1.09
CA THR A 84 9.24 2.11 -2.22
C THR A 84 8.65 3.45 -1.76
N MET A 85 7.63 3.44 -0.88
CA MET A 85 7.07 4.66 -0.29
C MET A 85 8.11 5.45 0.51
N GLN A 86 9.00 4.75 1.24
CA GLN A 86 10.07 5.39 2.02
C GLN A 86 11.26 5.85 1.14
N PHE A 87 11.48 5.19 0.01
CA PHE A 87 12.59 5.49 -0.90
C PHE A 87 12.37 6.77 -1.72
N ILE A 88 11.14 7.04 -2.15
CA ILE A 88 10.79 8.22 -2.95
C ILE A 88 10.78 9.49 -2.08
N LYS A 89 10.97 10.65 -2.72
CA LYS A 89 10.92 11.97 -2.03
C LYS A 89 9.50 12.52 -1.92
N SER A 90 8.60 12.05 -2.76
CA SER A 90 7.19 12.45 -2.73
C SER A 90 6.51 11.89 -1.49
N PRO A 91 5.90 12.71 -0.64
CA PRO A 91 5.13 12.22 0.49
C PRO A 91 3.91 11.43 0.00
N VAL A 92 3.65 10.28 0.61
CA VAL A 92 2.51 9.44 0.24
C VAL A 92 1.38 9.65 1.25
N HIS A 93 0.32 10.30 0.81
CA HIS A 93 -0.91 10.49 1.58
C HIS A 93 -1.80 9.26 1.44
N THR A 94 -2.23 8.66 2.53
CA THR A 94 -3.00 7.41 2.51
C THR A 94 -4.44 7.64 2.95
N LEU A 95 -5.39 7.00 2.24
CA LEU A 95 -6.82 7.07 2.54
C LEU A 95 -7.43 5.66 2.52
N CYS A 96 -8.01 5.23 3.64
CA CYS A 96 -8.82 4.02 3.67
C CYS A 96 -10.22 4.29 3.13
N MET A 97 -10.59 3.56 2.06
CA MET A 97 -11.93 3.57 1.45
C MET A 97 -12.52 2.16 1.53
N GLY A 98 -13.39 1.91 2.49
CA GLY A 98 -13.98 0.59 2.71
C GLY A 98 -13.21 -0.20 3.76
N THR A 99 -12.16 -0.94 3.41
CA THR A 99 -11.40 -1.71 4.41
C THR A 99 -9.88 -1.60 4.24
N ALA A 100 -9.17 -1.54 5.36
CA ALA A 100 -7.71 -1.71 5.41
C ALA A 100 -7.38 -2.73 6.51
N ARG A 101 -7.02 -3.95 6.12
CA ARG A 101 -6.75 -5.05 7.05
C ARG A 101 -5.35 -5.60 6.86
N SER A 102 -4.72 -6.09 7.93
CA SER A 102 -3.41 -6.75 7.89
C SER A 102 -2.39 -5.88 7.13
N MET A 103 -1.76 -6.38 6.04
CA MET A 103 -0.86 -5.57 5.21
C MET A 103 -1.51 -4.31 4.63
N GLY A 104 -2.83 -4.28 4.41
CA GLY A 104 -3.54 -3.06 4.01
C GLY A 104 -3.54 -1.98 5.09
N SER A 105 -3.71 -2.36 6.36
CA SER A 105 -3.61 -1.43 7.49
C SER A 105 -2.16 -0.99 7.73
N PHE A 106 -1.19 -1.88 7.55
CA PHE A 106 0.22 -1.55 7.60
C PHE A 106 0.59 -0.45 6.58
N LEU A 107 0.15 -0.60 5.32
CA LEU A 107 0.40 0.39 4.27
C LEU A 107 -0.34 1.71 4.50
N LEU A 108 -1.53 1.67 5.13
CA LEU A 108 -2.23 2.88 5.55
C LEU A 108 -1.41 3.66 6.58
N MET A 109 -0.87 2.97 7.58
CA MET A 109 -0.03 3.56 8.63
C MET A 109 1.34 4.01 8.12
N ALA A 110 1.81 3.46 6.99
CA ALA A 110 3.06 3.84 6.34
C ALA A 110 3.00 5.18 5.58
N GLY A 111 1.83 5.78 5.47
CA GLY A 111 1.66 7.10 4.86
C GLY A 111 2.33 8.21 5.66
N GLU A 112 2.44 9.38 5.03
CA GLU A 112 3.01 10.59 5.63
C GLU A 112 2.29 10.95 6.93
N PRO A 113 2.99 11.24 8.05
CA PRO A 113 2.40 11.73 9.29
C PRO A 113 1.46 12.93 9.05
N GLY A 114 0.29 12.91 9.71
CA GLY A 114 -0.73 13.94 9.53
C GLY A 114 -1.53 13.84 8.21
N HIS A 115 -1.18 12.93 7.30
CA HIS A 115 -1.85 12.74 6.00
C HIS A 115 -2.37 11.31 5.80
N ARG A 116 -2.75 10.67 6.91
CA ARG A 116 -3.40 9.36 6.96
C ARG A 116 -4.86 9.55 7.32
N ALA A 117 -5.77 9.05 6.50
CA ALA A 117 -7.19 9.27 6.70
C ALA A 117 -8.00 7.99 6.45
N ALA A 118 -9.22 7.97 6.97
CA ALA A 118 -10.20 6.94 6.68
C ALA A 118 -11.56 7.60 6.48
N LEU A 119 -12.35 7.09 5.53
CA LEU A 119 -13.72 7.50 5.35
C LEU A 119 -14.59 7.05 6.53
N ALA A 120 -15.70 7.74 6.78
CA ALA A 120 -16.53 7.56 7.98
C ALA A 120 -17.02 6.12 8.22
N ASN A 121 -17.21 5.34 7.15
CA ASN A 121 -17.65 3.94 7.22
C ASN A 121 -16.51 2.94 6.93
N ALA A 122 -15.26 3.40 6.93
CA ALA A 122 -14.11 2.54 6.72
C ALA A 122 -13.85 1.64 7.93
N SER A 123 -13.37 0.43 7.68
CA SER A 123 -13.01 -0.57 8.69
C SER A 123 -11.51 -0.81 8.68
N LEU A 124 -10.89 -0.66 9.85
CA LEU A 124 -9.46 -0.88 10.06
C LEU A 124 -9.25 -2.12 10.93
N HIS A 125 -8.34 -2.99 10.54
CA HIS A 125 -8.02 -4.17 11.33
C HIS A 125 -6.51 -4.45 11.32
N VAL A 126 -5.91 -4.37 12.49
CA VAL A 126 -4.49 -4.65 12.71
C VAL A 126 -4.36 -5.95 13.50
N HIS A 127 -3.48 -6.83 13.05
CA HIS A 127 -3.10 -8.04 13.76
C HIS A 127 -1.65 -8.41 13.47
N GLN A 128 -1.06 -9.24 14.33
CA GLN A 128 0.28 -9.75 14.08
C GLN A 128 0.32 -10.69 12.87
N PRO A 129 1.51 -10.93 12.26
CA PRO A 129 1.67 -11.89 11.18
C PRO A 129 1.08 -13.26 11.49
N LEU A 130 0.38 -13.82 10.52
CA LEU A 130 -0.15 -15.18 10.55
C LEU A 130 0.62 -16.05 9.57
N GLY A 131 0.90 -17.30 9.96
CA GLY A 131 1.53 -18.29 9.09
C GLY A 131 1.44 -19.66 9.71
N GLY A 132 1.60 -20.70 8.89
CA GLY A 132 1.65 -22.09 9.30
C GLY A 132 2.65 -22.85 8.44
N PHE A 133 3.32 -23.84 9.04
CA PHE A 133 4.29 -24.69 8.36
C PHE A 133 4.04 -26.15 8.72
N GLN A 134 4.31 -27.03 7.75
CA GLN A 134 4.38 -28.47 7.94
C GLN A 134 5.74 -28.95 7.45
N GLY A 135 6.41 -29.78 8.25
CA GLY A 135 7.71 -30.30 7.89
C GLY A 135 8.41 -30.99 9.06
N GLN A 136 9.71 -31.23 8.92
CA GLN A 136 10.54 -31.76 10.00
C GLN A 136 10.66 -30.76 11.14
N ALA A 137 10.88 -31.24 12.37
CA ALA A 137 10.97 -30.37 13.55
C ALA A 137 12.05 -29.28 13.43
N SER A 138 13.19 -29.61 12.83
CA SER A 138 14.26 -28.63 12.55
C SER A 138 13.80 -27.50 11.63
N ASP A 139 13.07 -27.81 10.57
CA ASP A 139 12.58 -26.85 9.60
C ASP A 139 11.51 -25.94 10.22
N MET A 140 10.64 -26.51 11.07
CA MET A 140 9.64 -25.76 11.82
C MET A 140 10.27 -24.70 12.75
N LEU A 141 11.40 -25.00 13.38
CA LEU A 141 12.12 -24.04 14.21
C LEU A 141 12.69 -22.89 13.38
N ILE A 142 13.30 -23.18 12.23
CA ILE A 142 13.83 -22.16 11.31
C ILE A 142 12.70 -21.23 10.85
N HIS A 143 11.57 -21.78 10.45
CA HIS A 143 10.41 -21.00 10.03
C HIS A 143 9.82 -20.16 11.16
N ALA A 144 9.78 -20.68 12.39
CA ALA A 144 9.33 -19.91 13.55
C ALA A 144 10.25 -18.71 13.84
N GLU A 145 11.57 -18.88 13.75
CA GLU A 145 12.52 -17.79 13.89
C GLU A 145 12.36 -16.73 12.81
N GLU A 146 12.17 -17.14 11.55
CA GLU A 146 11.97 -16.20 10.43
C GLU A 146 10.66 -15.40 10.60
N MET A 147 9.60 -16.05 11.09
CA MET A 147 8.34 -15.36 11.41
C MET A 147 8.54 -14.32 12.53
N GLN A 148 9.31 -14.65 13.56
CA GLN A 148 9.64 -13.70 14.63
C GLN A 148 10.46 -12.51 14.10
N ARG A 149 11.45 -12.74 13.24
CA ARG A 149 12.23 -11.68 12.59
C ARG A 149 11.33 -10.77 11.73
N THR A 150 10.41 -11.36 10.98
CA THR A 150 9.44 -10.63 10.17
C THR A 150 8.50 -9.78 11.04
N LYS A 151 7.99 -10.34 12.15
CA LYS A 151 7.19 -9.59 13.13
C LYS A 151 7.95 -8.37 13.67
N GLN A 152 9.21 -8.55 14.09
CA GLN A 152 10.05 -7.47 14.61
C GLN A 152 10.33 -6.39 13.54
N ARG A 153 10.49 -6.80 12.27
CA ARG A 153 10.66 -5.86 11.15
C ARG A 153 9.41 -4.99 10.97
N ILE A 154 8.23 -5.61 10.94
CA ILE A 154 6.94 -4.90 10.81
C ILE A 154 6.75 -3.92 11.97
N ILE A 155 7.02 -4.34 13.20
CA ILE A 155 6.90 -3.48 14.39
C ILE A 155 7.84 -2.27 14.26
N ARG A 156 9.10 -2.47 13.88
CA ARG A 156 10.05 -1.36 13.65
C ARG A 156 9.57 -0.39 12.59
N CYS A 157 9.07 -0.89 11.46
CA CYS A 157 8.53 -0.03 10.40
C CYS A 157 7.36 0.82 10.93
N LEU A 158 6.45 0.22 11.71
CA LEU A 158 5.30 0.94 12.28
C LEU A 158 5.72 1.99 13.32
N LEU A 159 6.68 1.66 14.19
CA LEU A 159 7.21 2.62 15.17
C LEU A 159 7.90 3.80 14.49
N TYR A 160 8.65 3.53 13.41
CA TYR A 160 9.35 4.57 12.67
C TYR A 160 8.40 5.53 11.94
N THR A 161 7.24 5.04 11.49
CA THR A 161 6.26 5.85 10.74
C THR A 161 5.09 6.33 11.58
N SER A 162 4.99 5.92 12.85
CA SER A 162 3.90 6.35 13.73
C SER A 162 4.28 7.60 14.51
N ASP A 163 3.30 8.47 14.72
CA ASP A 163 3.44 9.69 15.52
C ASP A 163 3.81 9.39 17.00
N ALA A 164 3.64 8.13 17.45
CA ALA A 164 4.04 7.66 18.76
C ALA A 164 5.56 7.55 18.95
N ALA A 165 6.35 7.56 17.87
CA ALA A 165 7.82 7.59 17.97
C ALA A 165 8.35 8.96 18.42
N ASP A 166 7.57 10.02 18.23
CA ASP A 166 7.97 11.39 18.58
C ASP A 166 7.75 11.71 20.09
N GLU A 167 7.01 10.86 20.83
CA GLU A 167 6.76 11.05 22.25
C GLU A 167 7.85 10.46 23.16
N GLU A 168 8.67 9.54 22.70
CA GLU A 168 9.74 8.91 23.50
C GLU A 168 11.00 9.79 23.64
N ASP A 169 11.21 10.77 22.78
CA ASP A 169 12.37 11.69 22.84
C ASP A 169 12.14 12.92 23.72
N SER A 170 11.03 13.01 24.44
CA SER A 170 10.67 14.15 25.29
C SER A 170 10.70 13.87 26.81
N VAL A 171 11.51 12.86 27.25
CA VAL A 171 11.76 12.61 28.69
C VAL A 171 13.22 12.75 29.03
#